data_a0797f35db82599bed6bb24785284aa1
#
_entry.id   a0797f35db82599bed6bb24785284aa1
#
_cell.length_a   1.000
_cell.length_b   1.000
_cell.length_c   1.000
_cell.angle_alpha   90.00
_cell.angle_beta   90.00
_cell.angle_gamma   90.00
#
_symmetry.space_group_name_H-M   'P 1'
#
loop_
_entity.id
_entity.type
_entity.pdbx_description
1 polymer ?
#
loop_
_entity_poly.entity_id
_entity_poly.type
_entity_poly.pdbx_seq_one_letter_code
_entity_poly.pdbx_strand_id
1 'polypeptide(L)'
;MDVRPGTDSALYGAMLKYLVDHDMLDHDFIDNHTSGFQETIDAVKEYTLEWAEEITGIAKEKIKEAAELWGKAKTSFLLHARGIEHHSKGVDNVLGCINLVLATGRIGRPYCGYGTITGQGNGQGGREHGHKCDQLPGNRDIENMDHRKYIADVWKIKEEDMPHKGITAYEIIEAIHSGEIKGLISICFNPLVSLPNNNYVRSALEKLEFYVAIDFFLNETARHADIVLAG
;
A
#
# COMPACT_ATOMS: atom_id res chain seq x y z
N MET A 1 4.20 -21.05 -7.59
CA MET A 1 4.99 -20.39 -8.66
C MET A 1 5.83 -19.33 -8.00
N ASP A 2 7.12 -19.35 -8.24
CA ASP A 2 8.03 -18.35 -7.69
C ASP A 2 8.31 -17.31 -8.78
N VAL A 3 7.81 -16.11 -8.60
CA VAL A 3 7.99 -14.99 -9.52
C VAL A 3 9.31 -14.28 -9.21
N ARG A 4 10.05 -13.85 -10.23
CA ARG A 4 11.21 -12.97 -10.01
C ARG A 4 10.76 -11.70 -9.28
N PRO A 5 11.49 -11.27 -8.23
CA PRO A 5 11.11 -10.05 -7.50
C PRO A 5 10.92 -8.84 -8.43
N GLY A 6 9.82 -8.12 -8.25
CA GLY A 6 9.49 -6.92 -9.03
C GLY A 6 8.86 -7.17 -10.40
N THR A 7 8.44 -8.40 -10.72
CA THR A 7 7.80 -8.74 -12.01
C THR A 7 6.33 -9.16 -11.87
N ASP A 8 5.70 -8.86 -10.75
CA ASP A 8 4.31 -9.23 -10.45
C ASP A 8 3.32 -8.66 -11.48
N SER A 9 3.51 -7.40 -11.90
CA SER A 9 2.67 -6.77 -12.92
C SER A 9 2.71 -7.51 -14.27
N ALA A 10 3.87 -8.09 -14.63
CA ALA A 10 3.99 -8.88 -15.84
C ALA A 10 3.17 -10.18 -15.76
N LEU A 11 3.16 -10.82 -14.58
CA LEU A 11 2.36 -12.03 -14.34
C LEU A 11 0.86 -11.72 -14.47
N TYR A 12 0.36 -10.75 -13.71
CA TYR A 12 -1.07 -10.42 -13.70
C TYR A 12 -1.53 -9.84 -15.05
N GLY A 13 -0.70 -9.04 -15.70
CA GLY A 13 -0.99 -8.53 -17.05
C GLY A 13 -1.07 -9.62 -18.12
N ALA A 14 -0.18 -10.62 -18.07
CA ALA A 14 -0.24 -11.75 -18.98
C ALA A 14 -1.43 -12.67 -18.69
N MET A 15 -1.79 -12.87 -17.42
CA MET A 15 -3.03 -13.60 -17.08
C MET A 15 -4.25 -12.86 -17.62
N LEU A 16 -4.33 -11.55 -17.45
CA LEU A 16 -5.43 -10.74 -17.98
C LEU A 16 -5.49 -10.83 -19.52
N LYS A 17 -4.35 -10.65 -20.19
CA LYS A 17 -4.27 -10.81 -21.65
C LYS A 17 -4.79 -12.16 -22.13
N TYR A 18 -4.38 -13.23 -21.43
CA TYR A 18 -4.86 -14.59 -21.75
C TYR A 18 -6.39 -14.71 -21.59
N LEU A 19 -6.95 -14.14 -20.53
CA LEU A 19 -8.40 -14.15 -20.29
C LEU A 19 -9.16 -13.36 -21.37
N VAL A 20 -8.62 -12.23 -21.80
CA VAL A 20 -9.17 -11.42 -22.91
C VAL A 20 -9.17 -12.22 -24.22
N ASP A 21 -8.04 -12.83 -24.57
CA ASP A 21 -7.89 -13.59 -25.83
C ASP A 21 -8.81 -14.82 -25.92
N HIS A 22 -9.25 -15.33 -24.77
CA HIS A 22 -10.10 -16.53 -24.68
C HIS A 22 -11.52 -16.24 -24.22
N ASP A 23 -11.90 -14.96 -24.17
CA ASP A 23 -13.24 -14.49 -23.78
C ASP A 23 -13.69 -15.05 -22.43
N MET A 24 -12.76 -15.08 -21.45
CA MET A 24 -13.03 -15.52 -20.06
C MET A 24 -13.30 -14.32 -19.14
N LEU A 25 -14.16 -13.43 -19.58
CA LEU A 25 -14.48 -12.14 -18.95
C LEU A 25 -15.92 -12.10 -18.47
N ASP A 26 -16.21 -11.15 -17.57
CA ASP A 26 -17.57 -10.81 -17.18
C ASP A 26 -17.99 -9.49 -17.85
N HIS A 27 -18.44 -9.55 -19.09
CA HIS A 27 -18.80 -8.37 -19.90
C HIS A 27 -19.89 -7.54 -19.25
N ASP A 28 -20.89 -8.17 -18.64
CA ASP A 28 -21.98 -7.45 -17.94
C ASP A 28 -21.43 -6.62 -16.77
N PHE A 29 -20.50 -7.20 -15.99
CA PHE A 29 -19.84 -6.47 -14.91
C PHE A 29 -18.94 -5.35 -15.44
N ILE A 30 -18.17 -5.60 -16.50
CA ILE A 30 -17.32 -4.61 -17.12
C ILE A 30 -18.12 -3.40 -17.57
N ASP A 31 -19.21 -3.63 -18.32
CA ASP A 31 -20.01 -2.58 -18.94
C ASP A 31 -20.79 -1.73 -17.90
N ASN A 32 -21.24 -2.35 -16.83
CA ASN A 32 -22.11 -1.69 -15.85
C ASN A 32 -21.39 -1.16 -14.61
N HIS A 33 -20.16 -1.66 -14.31
CA HIS A 33 -19.48 -1.40 -13.03
C HIS A 33 -18.03 -0.98 -13.15
N THR A 34 -17.49 -0.85 -14.36
CA THR A 34 -16.09 -0.44 -14.57
C THR A 34 -15.97 0.71 -15.56
N SER A 35 -14.79 1.31 -15.60
CA SER A 35 -14.38 2.29 -16.60
C SER A 35 -12.92 2.04 -16.99
N GLY A 36 -12.52 2.47 -18.19
CA GLY A 36 -11.13 2.34 -18.64
C GLY A 36 -10.71 0.91 -19.03
N PHE A 37 -11.68 0.03 -19.34
CA PHE A 37 -11.36 -1.36 -19.72
C PHE A 37 -10.56 -1.44 -21.01
N GLN A 38 -10.91 -0.63 -22.03
CA GLN A 38 -10.18 -0.64 -23.31
C GLN A 38 -8.74 -0.16 -23.14
N GLU A 39 -8.51 0.89 -22.35
CA GLU A 39 -7.17 1.37 -22.03
C GLU A 39 -6.34 0.32 -21.29
N THR A 40 -6.98 -0.46 -20.42
CA THR A 40 -6.33 -1.58 -19.73
C THR A 40 -5.92 -2.69 -20.70
N ILE A 41 -6.79 -3.06 -21.65
CA ILE A 41 -6.46 -4.06 -22.69
C ILE A 41 -5.30 -3.55 -23.57
N ASP A 42 -5.37 -2.29 -23.99
CA ASP A 42 -4.31 -1.69 -24.82
C ASP A 42 -2.95 -1.68 -24.10
N ALA A 43 -2.95 -1.48 -22.79
CA ALA A 43 -1.74 -1.50 -21.96
C ALA A 43 -1.11 -2.91 -21.87
N VAL A 44 -1.91 -3.97 -21.88
CA VAL A 44 -1.42 -5.35 -21.73
C VAL A 44 -1.34 -6.13 -23.07
N LYS A 45 -1.62 -5.50 -24.20
CA LYS A 45 -1.71 -6.18 -25.52
C LYS A 45 -0.47 -6.97 -25.90
N GLU A 46 0.71 -6.53 -25.49
CA GLU A 46 2.00 -7.17 -25.75
C GLU A 46 2.42 -8.18 -24.67
N TYR A 47 1.62 -8.37 -23.62
CA TYR A 47 1.96 -9.25 -22.49
C TYR A 47 1.60 -10.71 -22.81
N THR A 48 2.27 -11.29 -23.83
CA THR A 48 2.08 -12.70 -24.19
C THR A 48 2.60 -13.63 -23.10
N LEU A 49 2.19 -14.90 -23.15
CA LEU A 49 2.70 -15.90 -22.19
C LEU A 49 4.20 -16.11 -22.35
N GLU A 50 4.74 -16.07 -23.57
CA GLU A 50 6.16 -16.17 -23.86
C GLU A 50 6.95 -14.99 -23.28
N TRP A 51 6.44 -13.78 -23.48
CA TRP A 51 7.03 -12.59 -22.90
C TRP A 51 7.02 -12.65 -21.35
N ALA A 52 5.91 -13.07 -20.78
CA ALA A 52 5.79 -13.18 -19.33
C ALA A 52 6.72 -14.26 -18.74
N GLU A 53 6.92 -15.39 -19.43
CA GLU A 53 7.88 -16.42 -19.04
C GLU A 53 9.31 -15.85 -18.96
N GLU A 54 9.72 -15.10 -19.98
CA GLU A 54 11.03 -14.46 -20.00
C GLU A 54 11.23 -13.48 -18.86
N ILE A 55 10.25 -12.64 -18.58
CA ILE A 55 10.30 -11.60 -17.55
C ILE A 55 10.20 -12.20 -16.13
N THR A 56 9.21 -13.06 -15.90
CA THR A 56 8.88 -13.57 -14.57
C THR A 56 9.70 -14.78 -14.14
N GLY A 57 10.22 -15.54 -15.12
CA GLY A 57 10.86 -16.82 -14.88
C GLY A 57 9.90 -17.97 -14.60
N ILE A 58 8.59 -17.74 -14.74
CA ILE A 58 7.55 -18.77 -14.59
C ILE A 58 7.26 -19.37 -15.95
N ALA A 59 7.30 -20.70 -16.06
CA ALA A 59 6.95 -21.39 -17.30
C ALA A 59 5.56 -20.96 -17.80
N LYS A 60 5.44 -20.63 -19.08
CA LYS A 60 4.22 -20.11 -19.69
C LYS A 60 3.02 -21.05 -19.52
N GLU A 61 3.25 -22.35 -19.48
CA GLU A 61 2.20 -23.35 -19.24
C GLU A 61 1.58 -23.19 -17.85
N LYS A 62 2.39 -22.80 -16.84
CA LYS A 62 1.90 -22.54 -15.48
C LYS A 62 1.15 -21.21 -15.39
N ILE A 63 1.57 -20.19 -16.12
CA ILE A 63 0.84 -18.91 -16.22
C ILE A 63 -0.52 -19.14 -16.87
N LYS A 64 -0.54 -19.90 -17.96
CA LYS A 64 -1.76 -20.33 -18.64
C LYS A 64 -2.69 -21.10 -17.70
N GLU A 65 -2.17 -22.12 -17.02
CA GLU A 65 -2.94 -22.91 -16.06
C GLU A 65 -3.58 -22.03 -14.97
N ALA A 66 -2.82 -21.08 -14.42
CA ALA A 66 -3.32 -20.15 -13.42
C ALA A 66 -4.43 -19.24 -13.96
N ALA A 67 -4.26 -18.70 -15.17
CA ALA A 67 -5.27 -17.91 -15.84
C ALA A 67 -6.56 -18.70 -16.11
N GLU A 68 -6.43 -19.94 -16.61
CA GLU A 68 -7.57 -20.83 -16.86
C GLU A 68 -8.30 -21.22 -15.55
N LEU A 69 -7.58 -21.55 -14.50
CA LEU A 69 -8.17 -21.85 -13.21
C LEU A 69 -8.97 -20.66 -12.67
N TRP A 70 -8.39 -19.46 -12.78
CA TRP A 70 -9.07 -18.23 -12.40
C TRP A 70 -10.31 -17.97 -13.25
N GLY A 71 -10.19 -18.00 -14.57
CA GLY A 71 -11.29 -17.70 -15.49
C GLY A 71 -12.46 -18.68 -15.40
N LYS A 72 -12.16 -19.99 -15.27
CA LYS A 72 -13.17 -21.07 -15.18
C LYS A 72 -13.84 -21.20 -13.80
N ALA A 73 -13.24 -20.66 -12.75
CA ALA A 73 -13.79 -20.74 -11.41
C ALA A 73 -15.12 -19.98 -11.33
N LYS A 74 -16.13 -20.54 -10.67
CA LYS A 74 -17.40 -19.86 -10.40
C LYS A 74 -17.23 -18.72 -9.41
N THR A 75 -16.37 -18.93 -8.42
CA THR A 75 -16.03 -17.95 -7.38
C THR A 75 -14.54 -17.97 -7.16
N SER A 76 -13.96 -16.81 -6.86
CA SER A 76 -12.54 -16.67 -6.51
C SER A 76 -12.30 -15.43 -5.68
N PHE A 77 -11.30 -15.49 -4.83
CA PHE A 77 -10.86 -14.38 -3.99
C PHE A 77 -9.37 -14.15 -4.21
N LEU A 78 -8.98 -12.91 -4.49
CA LEU A 78 -7.57 -12.54 -4.63
C LEU A 78 -7.09 -11.88 -3.35
N LEU A 79 -6.06 -12.44 -2.76
CA LEU A 79 -5.38 -11.87 -1.59
C LEU A 79 -3.94 -11.56 -1.95
N HIS A 80 -3.48 -10.38 -1.56
CA HIS A 80 -2.06 -10.06 -1.59
C HIS A 80 -1.60 -9.44 -0.26
N ALA A 81 -0.30 -9.40 -0.05
CA ALA A 81 0.30 -8.74 1.09
C ALA A 81 1.34 -7.71 0.60
N ARG A 82 2.22 -7.27 1.48
CA ARG A 82 3.18 -6.20 1.19
C ARG A 82 4.23 -6.54 0.15
N GLY A 83 4.45 -7.83 -0.14
CA GLY A 83 5.45 -8.25 -1.13
C GLY A 83 5.30 -7.59 -2.49
N ILE A 84 4.07 -7.48 -3.02
CA ILE A 84 3.81 -6.83 -4.32
C ILE A 84 3.78 -5.30 -4.24
N GLU A 85 3.59 -4.74 -3.04
CA GLU A 85 3.51 -3.28 -2.82
C GLU A 85 4.88 -2.62 -2.64
N HIS A 86 5.83 -3.30 -2.00
CA HIS A 86 7.12 -2.76 -1.62
C HIS A 86 8.15 -2.81 -2.77
N HIS A 87 7.72 -2.36 -3.93
CA HIS A 87 8.53 -2.24 -5.14
C HIS A 87 8.37 -0.84 -5.76
N SER A 88 9.30 -0.45 -6.62
CA SER A 88 9.20 0.80 -7.38
C SER A 88 7.93 0.88 -8.23
N LYS A 89 7.39 -0.27 -8.64
CA LYS A 89 6.11 -0.43 -9.38
C LYS A 89 5.00 -1.01 -8.51
N GLY A 90 5.03 -0.78 -7.21
CA GLY A 90 4.05 -1.37 -6.28
C GLY A 90 2.60 -0.99 -6.60
N VAL A 91 2.36 0.24 -7.05
CA VAL A 91 1.03 0.68 -7.50
C VAL A 91 0.57 -0.12 -8.72
N ASP A 92 1.42 -0.27 -9.74
CA ASP A 92 1.09 -1.02 -10.95
C ASP A 92 0.83 -2.49 -10.65
N ASN A 93 1.60 -3.09 -9.73
CA ASN A 93 1.39 -4.46 -9.28
C ASN A 93 0.00 -4.65 -8.66
N VAL A 94 -0.40 -3.74 -7.77
CA VAL A 94 -1.72 -3.76 -7.12
C VAL A 94 -2.84 -3.54 -8.13
N LEU A 95 -2.68 -2.58 -9.06
CA LEU A 95 -3.63 -2.33 -10.13
C LEU A 95 -3.78 -3.55 -11.04
N GLY A 96 -2.70 -4.29 -11.33
CA GLY A 96 -2.75 -5.55 -12.07
C GLY A 96 -3.65 -6.59 -11.40
N CYS A 97 -3.56 -6.73 -10.06
CA CYS A 97 -4.46 -7.58 -9.29
C CYS A 97 -5.92 -7.13 -9.37
N ILE A 98 -6.15 -5.82 -9.21
CA ILE A 98 -7.50 -5.23 -9.24
C ILE A 98 -8.12 -5.41 -10.63
N ASN A 99 -7.36 -5.14 -11.69
CA ASN A 99 -7.83 -5.29 -13.07
C ASN A 99 -8.26 -6.73 -13.38
N LEU A 100 -7.51 -7.73 -12.89
CA LEU A 100 -7.88 -9.14 -13.04
C LEU A 100 -9.22 -9.46 -12.35
N VAL A 101 -9.41 -8.94 -11.14
CA VAL A 101 -10.64 -9.13 -10.33
C VAL A 101 -11.83 -8.44 -11.00
N LEU A 102 -11.66 -7.20 -11.49
CA LEU A 102 -12.72 -6.42 -12.14
C LEU A 102 -13.12 -7.02 -13.49
N ALA A 103 -12.14 -7.37 -14.34
CA ALA A 103 -12.40 -7.95 -15.66
C ALA A 103 -13.18 -9.27 -15.60
N THR A 104 -13.09 -9.98 -14.47
CA THR A 104 -13.78 -11.25 -14.26
C THR A 104 -14.96 -11.16 -13.31
N GLY A 105 -15.37 -9.95 -12.90
CA GLY A 105 -16.52 -9.71 -12.03
C GLY A 105 -16.42 -10.38 -10.65
N ARG A 106 -15.19 -10.50 -10.09
CA ARG A 106 -14.92 -11.20 -8.83
C ARG A 106 -14.98 -10.28 -7.62
N ILE A 107 -15.89 -9.32 -7.61
CA ILE A 107 -16.11 -8.39 -6.50
C ILE A 107 -17.59 -8.09 -6.33
N GLY A 108 -18.04 -7.80 -5.10
CA GLY A 108 -19.43 -7.49 -4.81
C GLY A 108 -20.38 -8.68 -4.90
N ARG A 109 -19.88 -9.90 -4.95
CA ARG A 109 -20.64 -11.15 -5.04
C ARG A 109 -20.28 -12.10 -3.88
N PRO A 110 -21.19 -12.96 -3.45
CA PRO A 110 -20.87 -13.98 -2.44
C PRO A 110 -19.68 -14.85 -2.87
N TYR A 111 -18.75 -15.07 -1.94
CA TYR A 111 -17.54 -15.89 -2.13
C TYR A 111 -16.57 -15.37 -3.19
N CYS A 112 -16.69 -14.11 -3.60
CA CYS A 112 -15.76 -13.42 -4.47
C CYS A 112 -15.23 -12.17 -3.77
N GLY A 113 -14.01 -11.76 -4.12
CA GLY A 113 -13.48 -10.51 -3.57
C GLY A 113 -12.00 -10.29 -3.82
N TYR A 114 -11.58 -9.14 -3.37
CA TYR A 114 -10.20 -8.69 -3.34
C TYR A 114 -9.87 -8.17 -1.93
N GLY A 115 -8.69 -8.51 -1.44
CA GLY A 115 -8.26 -8.04 -0.12
C GLY A 115 -6.76 -7.96 0.03
N THR A 116 -6.35 -7.02 0.87
CA THR A 116 -4.95 -6.84 1.25
C THR A 116 -4.74 -7.40 2.65
N ILE A 117 -3.83 -8.35 2.80
CA ILE A 117 -3.40 -8.87 4.10
C ILE A 117 -2.25 -8.00 4.58
N THR A 118 -2.54 -7.10 5.51
CA THR A 118 -1.55 -6.20 6.10
C THR A 118 -0.99 -6.78 7.40
N GLY A 119 0.20 -6.31 7.83
CA GLY A 119 0.81 -6.75 9.09
C GLY A 119 0.03 -6.29 10.33
N GLN A 120 -0.56 -5.10 10.28
CA GLN A 120 -1.33 -4.52 11.37
C GLN A 120 -2.83 -4.61 11.10
N GLY A 121 -3.62 -4.80 12.15
CA GLY A 121 -5.07 -4.82 12.06
C GLY A 121 -5.64 -3.45 11.72
N ASN A 122 -6.65 -3.44 10.87
CA ASN A 122 -7.44 -2.25 10.55
C ASN A 122 -6.66 -1.03 10.04
N GLY A 123 -5.62 -1.25 9.21
CA GLY A 123 -4.87 -0.15 8.59
C GLY A 123 -5.73 0.78 7.71
N GLN A 124 -6.82 0.29 7.14
CA GLN A 124 -7.79 1.11 6.41
C GLN A 124 -8.60 2.00 7.35
N GLY A 125 -9.18 1.43 8.41
CA GLY A 125 -9.90 2.20 9.41
C GLY A 125 -9.02 3.24 10.11
N GLY A 126 -7.75 2.91 10.40
CA GLY A 126 -6.79 3.86 10.93
C GLY A 126 -6.64 5.08 10.02
N ARG A 127 -6.51 4.87 8.70
CA ARG A 127 -6.47 5.99 7.73
C ARG A 127 -7.76 6.79 7.67
N GLU A 128 -8.90 6.12 7.73
CA GLU A 128 -10.20 6.80 7.78
C GLU A 128 -10.36 7.67 9.04
N HIS A 129 -9.66 7.35 10.12
CA HIS A 129 -9.60 8.18 11.33
C HIS A 129 -8.53 9.28 11.29
N GLY A 130 -7.78 9.39 10.20
CA GLY A 130 -6.76 10.43 10.03
C GLY A 130 -5.39 10.06 10.60
N HIS A 131 -5.00 8.78 10.62
CA HIS A 131 -3.67 8.34 11.07
C HIS A 131 -2.57 8.55 10.01
N LYS A 132 -2.73 9.54 9.16
CA LYS A 132 -1.71 9.97 8.19
C LYS A 132 -1.40 11.43 8.37
N CYS A 133 -0.17 11.80 8.10
CA CYS A 133 0.31 13.17 8.27
C CYS A 133 -0.36 14.20 7.36
N ASP A 134 -1.08 13.76 6.33
CA ASP A 134 -1.72 14.59 5.31
C ASP A 134 -3.25 14.42 5.27
N GLN A 135 -3.84 13.72 6.23
CA GLN A 135 -5.27 13.41 6.22
C GLN A 135 -5.97 13.76 7.54
N LEU A 136 -7.20 14.22 7.40
CA LEU A 136 -8.18 14.35 8.47
C LEU A 136 -9.15 13.15 8.45
N PRO A 137 -9.94 12.93 9.52
CA PRO A 137 -10.95 11.89 9.56
C PRO A 137 -11.87 11.87 8.32
N GLY A 138 -12.17 10.66 7.83
CA GLY A 138 -12.95 10.45 6.62
C GLY A 138 -12.15 10.63 5.34
N ASN A 139 -10.85 10.31 5.36
CA ASN A 139 -9.92 10.44 4.21
C ASN A 139 -9.89 11.85 3.60
N ARG A 140 -10.12 12.88 4.42
CA ARG A 140 -10.12 14.26 3.98
C ARG A 140 -8.71 14.81 3.90
N ASP A 141 -8.43 15.56 2.85
CA ASP A 141 -7.17 16.29 2.71
C ASP A 141 -7.08 17.39 3.77
N ILE A 142 -5.97 17.41 4.53
CA ILE A 142 -5.73 18.34 5.63
C ILE A 142 -5.51 19.78 5.15
N GLU A 143 -5.11 19.99 3.90
CA GLU A 143 -4.90 21.32 3.33
C GLU A 143 -6.14 21.85 2.57
N ASN A 144 -7.18 21.03 2.40
CA ASN A 144 -8.42 21.47 1.78
C ASN A 144 -9.27 22.28 2.77
N MET A 145 -9.55 23.54 2.44
CA MET A 145 -10.24 24.48 3.31
C MET A 145 -11.65 24.02 3.73
N ASP A 146 -12.40 23.40 2.81
CA ASP A 146 -13.75 22.90 3.12
C ASP A 146 -13.69 21.72 4.10
N HIS A 147 -12.70 20.84 3.91
CA HIS A 147 -12.47 19.72 4.80
C HIS A 147 -12.04 20.20 6.20
N ARG A 148 -11.13 21.15 6.27
CA ARG A 148 -10.68 21.78 7.54
C ARG A 148 -11.84 22.37 8.29
N LYS A 149 -12.63 23.21 7.62
CA LYS A 149 -13.80 23.85 8.20
C LYS A 149 -14.79 22.84 8.75
N TYR A 150 -15.11 21.80 7.96
CA TYR A 150 -16.02 20.74 8.40
C TYR A 150 -15.52 20.05 9.67
N ILE A 151 -14.24 19.67 9.71
CA ILE A 151 -13.67 18.97 10.88
C ILE A 151 -13.54 19.91 12.08
N ALA A 152 -13.14 21.17 11.90
CA ALA A 152 -13.12 22.18 12.96
C ALA A 152 -14.51 22.38 13.60
N ASP A 153 -15.56 22.44 12.78
CA ASP A 153 -16.94 22.50 13.24
C ASP A 153 -17.35 21.28 14.05
N VAL A 154 -16.95 20.07 13.65
CA VAL A 154 -17.21 18.83 14.38
C VAL A 154 -16.45 18.80 15.70
N TRP A 155 -15.18 19.16 15.71
CA TRP A 155 -14.32 19.16 16.89
C TRP A 155 -14.58 20.34 17.83
N LYS A 156 -15.36 21.35 17.39
CA LYS A 156 -15.63 22.60 18.13
C LYS A 156 -14.37 23.39 18.44
N ILE A 157 -13.45 23.42 17.51
CA ILE A 157 -12.23 24.22 17.56
C ILE A 157 -12.24 25.25 16.41
N LYS A 158 -11.35 26.23 16.48
CA LYS A 158 -11.16 27.16 15.35
C LYS A 158 -10.33 26.50 14.28
N GLU A 159 -10.59 26.83 13.02
CA GLU A 159 -9.83 26.29 11.89
C GLU A 159 -8.34 26.67 11.98
N GLU A 160 -8.03 27.85 12.48
CA GLU A 160 -6.66 28.34 12.68
C GLU A 160 -5.85 27.53 13.71
N ASP A 161 -6.54 26.83 14.62
CA ASP A 161 -5.91 25.97 15.64
C ASP A 161 -5.63 24.54 15.10
N MET A 162 -6.07 24.23 13.88
CA MET A 162 -5.81 22.93 13.29
C MET A 162 -4.39 22.84 12.76
N PRO A 163 -3.72 21.67 12.91
CA PRO A 163 -2.41 21.48 12.31
C PRO A 163 -2.49 21.53 10.79
N HIS A 164 -1.38 21.81 10.15
CA HIS A 164 -1.15 21.61 8.72
C HIS A 164 -0.55 20.23 8.47
N LYS A 165 -0.31 19.93 7.19
CA LYS A 165 0.31 18.70 6.75
C LYS A 165 1.63 18.47 7.50
N GLY A 166 1.76 17.29 8.10
CA GLY A 166 3.00 16.81 8.70
C GLY A 166 3.99 16.30 7.65
N ILE A 167 5.11 15.80 8.13
CA ILE A 167 6.20 15.27 7.31
C ILE A 167 6.29 13.74 7.43
N THR A 168 6.95 13.09 6.48
CA THR A 168 7.16 11.64 6.46
C THR A 168 8.15 11.20 7.55
N ALA A 169 8.15 9.91 7.87
CA ALA A 169 9.07 9.36 8.87
C ALA A 169 10.54 9.61 8.54
N TYR A 170 10.93 9.62 7.26
CA TYR A 170 12.30 9.90 6.86
C TYR A 170 12.63 11.39 6.94
N GLU A 171 11.71 12.25 6.55
CA GLU A 171 11.85 13.71 6.71
C GLU A 171 11.96 14.12 8.19
N ILE A 172 11.33 13.37 9.11
CA ILE A 172 11.56 13.57 10.56
C ILE A 172 13.04 13.36 10.90
N ILE A 173 13.68 12.32 10.36
CA ILE A 173 15.10 12.07 10.58
C ILE A 173 15.97 13.22 10.03
N GLU A 174 15.62 13.75 8.86
CA GLU A 174 16.30 14.90 8.26
C GLU A 174 16.10 16.18 9.10
N ALA A 175 14.88 16.41 9.60
CA ALA A 175 14.56 17.55 10.47
C ALA A 175 15.25 17.47 11.85
N ILE A 176 15.49 16.27 12.37
CA ILE A 176 16.35 16.09 13.55
C ILE A 176 17.79 16.48 13.23
N HIS A 177 18.31 16.05 12.07
CA HIS A 177 19.66 16.40 11.65
C HIS A 177 19.87 17.91 11.48
N SER A 178 18.86 18.63 10.97
CA SER A 178 18.89 20.10 10.83
C SER A 178 18.70 20.85 12.15
N GLY A 179 18.28 20.16 13.22
CA GLY A 179 17.97 20.76 14.53
C GLY A 179 16.59 21.40 14.62
N GLU A 180 15.74 21.20 13.62
CA GLU A 180 14.35 21.66 13.63
C GLU A 180 13.50 20.83 14.62
N ILE A 181 13.70 19.51 14.65
CA ILE A 181 13.09 18.61 15.62
C ILE A 181 14.13 18.29 16.71
N LYS A 182 13.76 18.58 17.95
CA LYS A 182 14.62 18.40 19.12
C LYS A 182 14.11 17.34 20.09
N GLY A 183 12.83 17.03 20.04
CA GLY A 183 12.19 15.99 20.83
C GLY A 183 11.43 15.00 19.95
N LEU A 184 11.46 13.72 20.34
CA LEU A 184 10.77 12.65 19.62
C LEU A 184 10.02 11.74 20.60
N ILE A 185 8.84 11.31 20.20
CA ILE A 185 8.12 10.19 20.82
C ILE A 185 7.90 9.13 19.74
N SER A 186 8.45 7.94 19.91
CA SER A 186 8.15 6.79 19.05
C SER A 186 7.24 5.80 19.77
N ILE A 187 6.24 5.29 19.07
CA ILE A 187 5.27 4.34 19.62
C ILE A 187 5.28 3.09 18.75
N CYS A 188 5.73 1.96 19.29
CA CYS A 188 5.80 0.66 18.62
C CYS A 188 6.48 0.75 17.23
N PHE A 189 7.55 1.53 17.14
CA PHE A 189 8.30 1.76 15.92
C PHE A 189 9.80 1.75 16.18
N ASN A 190 10.53 0.92 15.43
CA ASN A 190 11.98 0.76 15.52
C ASN A 190 12.68 1.34 14.28
N PRO A 191 12.84 2.68 14.17
CA PRO A 191 13.40 3.34 13.00
C PRO A 191 14.83 2.91 12.67
N LEU A 192 15.65 2.53 13.65
CA LEU A 192 17.01 2.02 13.38
C LEU A 192 17.01 0.72 12.56
N VAL A 193 15.94 -0.06 12.59
CA VAL A 193 15.82 -1.30 11.81
C VAL A 193 14.95 -1.09 10.57
N SER A 194 13.91 -0.27 10.67
CA SER A 194 12.88 -0.15 9.64
C SER A 194 13.18 0.89 8.56
N LEU A 195 13.98 1.92 8.88
CA LEU A 195 14.33 2.97 7.91
C LEU A 195 15.65 2.64 7.20
N PRO A 196 15.82 3.10 5.96
CA PRO A 196 17.08 2.96 5.25
C PRO A 196 18.18 3.79 5.89
N ASN A 197 19.44 3.44 5.61
CA ASN A 197 20.63 4.13 6.09
C ASN A 197 20.73 4.22 7.64
N ASN A 198 20.84 3.06 8.26
CA ASN A 198 20.88 2.90 9.73
C ASN A 198 21.86 3.87 10.43
N ASN A 199 23.05 4.09 9.89
CA ASN A 199 24.04 5.00 10.50
C ASN A 199 23.55 6.45 10.51
N TYR A 200 22.85 6.87 9.46
CA TYR A 200 22.27 8.21 9.38
C TYR A 200 21.13 8.37 10.39
N VAL A 201 20.24 7.37 10.50
CA VAL A 201 19.17 7.36 11.49
C VAL A 201 19.74 7.41 12.92
N ARG A 202 20.77 6.60 13.22
CA ARG A 202 21.44 6.58 14.52
C ARG A 202 21.98 7.96 14.89
N SER A 203 22.74 8.57 13.99
CA SER A 203 23.33 9.90 14.25
C SER A 203 22.27 11.01 14.36
N ALA A 204 21.07 10.82 13.86
CA ALA A 204 19.95 11.71 14.14
C ALA A 204 19.43 11.53 15.57
N LEU A 205 19.14 10.29 16.00
CA LEU A 205 18.66 10.03 17.35
C LEU A 205 19.60 10.54 18.43
N GLU A 206 20.91 10.49 18.20
CA GLU A 206 21.96 11.01 19.09
C GLU A 206 21.97 12.55 19.21
N LYS A 207 21.28 13.27 18.30
CA LYS A 207 21.14 14.74 18.34
C LYS A 207 19.90 15.21 19.08
N LEU A 208 18.98 14.32 19.40
CA LEU A 208 17.76 14.68 20.12
C LEU A 208 18.10 15.22 21.52
N GLU A 209 17.42 16.30 21.92
CA GLU A 209 17.49 16.84 23.27
C GLU A 209 16.63 16.01 24.25
N PHE A 210 15.58 15.36 23.73
CA PHE A 210 14.70 14.51 24.53
C PHE A 210 14.01 13.46 23.65
N TYR A 211 14.09 12.18 24.07
CA TYR A 211 13.48 11.08 23.34
C TYR A 211 12.73 10.13 24.26
N VAL A 212 11.48 9.84 23.93
CA VAL A 212 10.63 8.84 24.60
C VAL A 212 10.33 7.70 23.61
N ALA A 213 10.62 6.47 24.02
CA ALA A 213 10.21 5.27 23.27
C ALA A 213 9.13 4.52 24.07
N ILE A 214 8.02 4.20 23.40
CA ILE A 214 6.97 3.34 23.93
C ILE A 214 7.01 2.05 23.11
N ASP A 215 7.45 0.95 23.71
CA ASP A 215 7.64 -0.33 22.99
C ASP A 215 7.59 -1.51 23.97
N PHE A 216 7.36 -2.71 23.45
CA PHE A 216 7.36 -3.96 24.22
C PHE A 216 8.75 -4.38 24.67
N PHE A 217 9.76 -4.02 23.88
CA PHE A 217 11.14 -4.44 24.08
C PHE A 217 12.10 -3.26 24.12
N LEU A 218 13.18 -3.40 24.87
CA LEU A 218 14.32 -2.50 24.79
C LEU A 218 15.13 -2.82 23.52
N ASN A 219 14.56 -2.43 22.37
CA ASN A 219 15.14 -2.65 21.05
C ASN A 219 16.27 -1.66 20.75
N GLU A 220 16.85 -1.73 19.54
CA GLU A 220 17.99 -0.91 19.12
C GLU A 220 17.69 0.60 19.22
N THR A 221 16.49 0.99 18.81
CA THR A 221 16.03 2.38 18.83
C THR A 221 15.76 2.86 20.27
N ALA A 222 15.04 2.05 21.07
CA ALA A 222 14.67 2.39 22.42
C ALA A 222 15.91 2.61 23.34
N ARG A 223 17.05 2.02 23.00
CA ARG A 223 18.32 2.23 23.74
C ARG A 223 18.89 3.65 23.61
N HIS A 224 18.41 4.43 22.64
CA HIS A 224 18.77 5.85 22.49
C HIS A 224 17.80 6.79 23.22
N ALA A 225 16.72 6.27 23.78
CA ALA A 225 15.71 7.07 24.45
C ALA A 225 16.10 7.42 25.88
N ASP A 226 15.74 8.62 26.32
CA ASP A 226 15.86 9.07 27.73
C ASP A 226 14.85 8.36 28.64
N ILE A 227 13.66 8.06 28.08
CA ILE A 227 12.60 7.34 28.79
C ILE A 227 12.07 6.22 27.88
N VAL A 228 11.97 5.02 28.44
CA VAL A 228 11.33 3.88 27.80
C VAL A 228 10.11 3.49 28.63
N LEU A 229 8.95 3.47 27.99
CA LEU A 229 7.69 3.03 28.57
C LEU A 229 7.29 1.70 27.96
N ALA A 230 6.86 0.75 28.81
CA ALA A 230 6.32 -0.51 28.34
C ALA A 230 4.95 -0.29 27.70
N GLY A 231 4.76 -0.77 26.45
CA GLY A 231 3.52 -0.69 25.69
C GLY A 231 2.74 -2.00 25.70
#